data_2eb8c774479c5a0df3d6302a2e9120f5
#
_entry.id   2eb8c774479c5a0df3d6302a2e9120f5
#
_cell.length_a   1.000
_cell.length_b   1.000
_cell.length_c   1.000
_cell.angle_alpha   90.00
_cell.angle_beta   90.00
_cell.angle_gamma   90.00
#
_symmetry.space_group_name_H-M   'P 1'
#
loop_
_entity.id
_entity.type
_entity.pdbx_description
1 polymer ?
#
loop_
_entity_poly.entity_id
_entity_poly.type
_entity_poly.pdbx_seq_one_letter_code
_entity_poly.pdbx_strand_id
1 'polypeptide(L)'
;MSYLRNILLMGSALSLVACGADDVASPGDGVIVTPTPTPTPTPTPTPTPTPTPTPTDCPTGTTNGGIISGFRNCVLQGRISSNLLLRKIDGLVYSLSGRVDVGTDVGGAGTGGQSAVLTVEPGVTIFGSSGNDFLVVNRGSQLFAEGSATDPIIFTSRSNVEGTATDSSQGLWGGVVLLGRAPISDCNTNTTGGAVDCQNVVEGTTNALYGGATANDNSGTLRYVQIRYSGFAIAPGNELQGLTLGGVGSGTVLDHIQIHNSSDDGIEIFGGRPNLKYLVITGADDDGLDTDLGYKGFIQFVIAVQRDANNGDSMIEADSNGNENATPRQNTRLANFTFIQRSEVQGENTILLRGGTDYTMVNGIVIGTRNCLDIDGQGGSTTQPADPARDEAGPPVFHSIVMSCPTPFRDETDTPAAEIQTIFNSGTNNNANYTPTLTNVFINGANEAAVTAFDASTLGSFFQRTNYIGAVRDANDTWYAGWTCNASYVSFGSSSRNCTAL
;
A
#
# COMPACT_ATOMS: atom_id res chain seq x y z
N MET A 1 2.96 -28.31 50.67
CA MET A 1 3.57 -27.68 51.85
C MET A 1 3.60 -26.20 51.54
N SER A 2 2.66 -25.59 51.98
CA SER A 2 2.33 -24.45 52.83
C SER A 2 3.54 -23.61 53.27
N TYR A 3 3.49 -22.30 53.01
CA TYR A 3 3.59 -21.23 54.01
C TYR A 3 3.24 -19.86 53.41
N LEU A 4 2.08 -19.36 53.86
CA LEU A 4 1.74 -17.94 53.92
C LEU A 4 2.58 -17.22 54.97
N ARG A 5 2.86 -15.93 54.81
CA ARG A 5 2.80 -14.95 55.92
C ARG A 5 2.61 -13.52 55.45
N ASN A 6 1.55 -12.91 55.98
CA ASN A 6 1.22 -11.50 56.05
C ASN A 6 2.20 -10.70 56.92
N ILE A 7 2.06 -9.35 56.86
CA ILE A 7 2.22 -8.31 57.90
C ILE A 7 2.81 -7.06 57.24
N LEU A 8 2.49 -5.81 57.44
CA LEU A 8 1.45 -5.04 58.13
C LEU A 8 1.68 -3.55 57.74
N LEU A 9 0.64 -2.77 57.77
CA LEU A 9 0.64 -1.29 57.61
C LEU A 9 1.49 -0.62 58.72
N MET A 10 2.14 0.53 58.37
CA MET A 10 2.28 1.68 59.28
C MET A 10 2.26 2.97 58.50
N GLY A 11 1.29 3.81 58.79
CA GLY A 11 1.20 5.20 58.36
C GLY A 11 2.05 6.10 59.24
N SER A 12 2.50 7.18 58.65
CA SER A 12 3.08 8.33 59.38
C SER A 12 2.48 9.62 58.92
N ALA A 13 1.72 10.25 59.80
CA ALA A 13 1.24 11.60 59.66
C ALA A 13 2.37 12.59 59.96
N LEU A 14 2.61 13.56 59.11
CA LEU A 14 3.42 14.76 59.45
C LEU A 14 2.53 15.96 59.60
N SER A 15 2.58 16.54 60.77
CA SER A 15 1.94 17.77 61.22
C SER A 15 2.63 18.99 60.63
N LEU A 16 1.85 19.90 60.08
CA LEU A 16 2.26 21.27 59.72
C LEU A 16 2.28 22.14 60.98
N VAL A 17 3.39 22.78 61.24
CA VAL A 17 3.58 23.87 62.22
C VAL A 17 3.32 25.19 61.49
N ALA A 18 2.35 25.94 61.96
CA ALA A 18 2.09 27.33 61.53
C ALA A 18 2.96 28.28 62.36
N CYS A 19 3.70 29.16 61.70
CA CYS A 19 4.27 30.37 62.34
C CYS A 19 3.32 31.55 62.10
N GLY A 20 2.86 32.15 63.18
CA GLY A 20 2.10 33.37 63.16
C GLY A 20 3.01 34.60 62.96
N ALA A 21 2.47 35.63 62.38
CA ALA A 21 3.03 37.00 62.40
C ALA A 21 1.92 37.95 62.78
N ASP A 22 2.32 38.90 63.64
CA ASP A 22 1.56 39.78 64.50
C ASP A 22 0.66 40.78 63.80
N ASP A 23 -0.34 41.26 64.60
CA ASP A 23 -1.32 42.25 64.35
C ASP A 23 -0.74 43.63 63.95
N VAL A 24 -1.36 44.25 62.96
CA VAL A 24 -1.49 45.71 62.89
C VAL A 24 -2.96 46.07 62.65
N ALA A 25 -3.60 46.58 63.66
CA ALA A 25 -4.96 47.12 63.59
C ALA A 25 -5.02 48.44 62.83
N SER A 26 -6.04 48.62 61.99
CA SER A 26 -6.54 49.92 61.56
C SER A 26 -8.04 49.82 61.31
N PRO A 27 -8.83 50.81 61.80
CA PRO A 27 -10.27 50.73 61.84
C PRO A 27 -10.93 51.21 60.53
N GLY A 28 -11.90 50.49 60.09
CA GLY A 28 -12.77 50.86 58.96
C GLY A 28 -13.83 49.84 58.74
N ASP A 29 -15.03 50.15 59.28
CA ASP A 29 -16.24 49.33 59.02
C ASP A 29 -16.56 49.22 57.50
N GLY A 30 -16.25 48.11 56.93
CA GLY A 30 -16.69 47.73 55.60
C GLY A 30 -17.46 46.41 55.64
N VAL A 31 -18.75 46.46 55.37
CA VAL A 31 -19.58 45.29 55.20
C VAL A 31 -19.01 44.42 54.05
N ILE A 32 -18.46 43.25 54.40
CA ILE A 32 -18.01 42.29 53.39
C ILE A 32 -19.28 41.66 52.78
N VAL A 33 -19.66 42.12 51.60
CA VAL A 33 -20.68 41.45 50.78
C VAL A 33 -19.95 40.27 50.08
N THR A 34 -20.15 39.07 50.55
CA THR A 34 -19.74 37.85 49.87
C THR A 34 -20.46 37.79 48.51
N PRO A 35 -19.72 37.77 47.38
CA PRO A 35 -20.37 37.62 46.08
C PRO A 35 -21.08 36.25 46.01
N THR A 36 -22.36 36.31 45.72
CA THR A 36 -23.15 35.10 45.40
C THR A 36 -22.50 34.40 44.21
N PRO A 37 -22.18 33.12 44.27
CA PRO A 37 -21.58 32.43 43.13
C PRO A 37 -22.52 32.53 41.91
N THR A 38 -22.00 33.11 40.84
CA THR A 38 -22.70 33.13 39.54
C THR A 38 -22.93 31.69 39.11
N PRO A 39 -24.18 31.30 38.79
CA PRO A 39 -24.43 29.93 38.33
C PRO A 39 -23.58 29.65 37.09
N THR A 40 -22.77 28.59 37.15
CA THR A 40 -22.04 28.08 36.00
C THR A 40 -23.05 27.72 34.89
N PRO A 41 -22.91 28.26 33.68
CA PRO A 41 -23.85 27.94 32.61
C PRO A 41 -23.86 26.41 32.38
N THR A 42 -25.05 25.83 32.50
CA THR A 42 -25.26 24.42 32.12
C THR A 42 -24.87 24.26 30.67
N PRO A 43 -24.00 23.29 30.31
CA PRO A 43 -23.64 23.09 28.92
C PRO A 43 -24.90 22.82 28.10
N THR A 44 -25.14 23.64 27.11
CA THR A 44 -26.22 23.41 26.13
C THR A 44 -25.93 22.07 25.48
N PRO A 45 -26.87 21.12 25.45
CA PRO A 45 -26.65 19.83 24.79
C PRO A 45 -26.30 20.09 23.33
N THR A 46 -25.15 19.58 22.92
CA THR A 46 -24.75 19.58 21.50
C THR A 46 -25.87 18.90 20.71
N PRO A 47 -26.44 19.51 19.68
CA PRO A 47 -27.50 18.89 18.90
C PRO A 47 -26.99 17.56 18.37
N THR A 48 -27.70 16.49 18.65
CA THR A 48 -27.48 15.18 18.04
C THR A 48 -27.62 15.36 16.52
N PRO A 49 -26.63 14.98 15.71
CA PRO A 49 -26.74 15.12 14.26
C PRO A 49 -27.98 14.39 13.78
N THR A 50 -28.87 15.10 13.10
CA THR A 50 -30.02 14.50 12.43
C THR A 50 -29.52 13.52 11.40
N PRO A 51 -29.97 12.25 11.37
CA PRO A 51 -29.52 11.30 10.37
C PRO A 51 -29.84 11.83 8.97
N THR A 52 -28.85 11.86 8.10
CA THR A 52 -29.00 12.25 6.69
C THR A 52 -29.99 11.28 6.02
N PRO A 53 -31.05 11.76 5.35
CA PRO A 53 -31.99 10.89 4.67
C PRO A 53 -31.29 10.02 3.64
N THR A 54 -31.52 8.72 3.65
CA THR A 54 -31.01 7.80 2.62
C THR A 54 -31.62 8.15 1.27
N PRO A 55 -30.82 8.36 0.19
CA PRO A 55 -31.34 8.63 -1.13
C PRO A 55 -32.32 7.54 -1.62
N THR A 56 -33.35 7.93 -2.35
CA THR A 56 -34.36 7.00 -2.88
C THR A 56 -33.89 6.34 -4.18
N ASP A 57 -33.12 7.05 -4.98
CA ASP A 57 -32.75 6.68 -6.34
C ASP A 57 -31.23 6.55 -6.53
N CYS A 58 -30.84 5.79 -7.52
CA CYS A 58 -29.45 5.65 -7.96
C CYS A 58 -29.14 6.55 -9.15
N PRO A 59 -27.90 7.09 -9.27
CA PRO A 59 -27.47 7.83 -10.44
C PRO A 59 -27.57 7.01 -11.74
N THR A 60 -27.77 7.71 -12.87
CA THR A 60 -27.76 7.10 -14.19
C THR A 60 -26.47 6.30 -14.43
N GLY A 61 -26.58 5.12 -15.01
CA GLY A 61 -25.46 4.20 -15.23
C GLY A 61 -25.27 3.18 -14.11
N THR A 62 -26.11 3.27 -13.05
CA THR A 62 -26.15 2.28 -11.96
C THR A 62 -27.58 1.78 -11.74
N THR A 63 -27.73 0.64 -11.07
CA THR A 63 -29.02 0.06 -10.75
C THR A 63 -29.26 0.01 -9.23
N ASN A 64 -30.52 0.12 -8.82
CA ASN A 64 -30.87 0.10 -7.40
C ASN A 64 -30.73 -1.31 -6.81
N GLY A 65 -29.73 -1.51 -5.94
CA GLY A 65 -29.46 -2.74 -5.20
C GLY A 65 -30.08 -2.81 -3.80
N GLY A 66 -31.01 -1.90 -3.47
CA GLY A 66 -31.63 -1.86 -2.15
C GLY A 66 -30.87 -1.02 -1.12
N ILE A 67 -31.07 -1.34 0.14
CA ILE A 67 -30.41 -0.70 1.29
C ILE A 67 -29.43 -1.69 1.93
N ILE A 68 -28.22 -1.23 2.24
CA ILE A 68 -27.21 -1.97 3.00
C ILE A 68 -26.72 -1.08 4.15
N SER A 69 -26.83 -1.53 5.38
CA SER A 69 -26.39 -0.81 6.59
C SER A 69 -26.83 0.67 6.63
N GLY A 70 -28.04 0.98 6.12
CA GLY A 70 -28.56 2.34 6.06
C GLY A 70 -28.16 3.14 4.83
N PHE A 71 -27.26 2.63 3.97
CA PHE A 71 -26.88 3.26 2.73
C PHE A 71 -27.73 2.77 1.54
N ARG A 72 -28.07 3.65 0.61
CA ARG A 72 -28.56 3.25 -0.71
C ARG A 72 -27.40 2.57 -1.46
N ASN A 73 -27.58 1.32 -1.87
CA ASN A 73 -26.63 0.62 -2.73
C ASN A 73 -26.97 0.82 -4.21
N CYS A 74 -26.02 1.35 -4.98
CA CYS A 74 -26.14 1.56 -6.42
C CYS A 74 -25.13 0.67 -7.16
N VAL A 75 -25.66 -0.33 -7.89
CA VAL A 75 -24.89 -1.44 -8.45
C VAL A 75 -24.33 -1.07 -9.83
N LEU A 76 -23.04 -1.30 -9.99
CA LEU A 76 -22.34 -1.37 -11.27
C LEU A 76 -22.27 -2.83 -11.71
N GLN A 77 -22.58 -3.14 -12.96
CA GLN A 77 -22.53 -4.50 -13.48
C GLN A 77 -22.16 -4.55 -14.97
N GLY A 78 -21.46 -5.57 -15.36
CA GLY A 78 -21.06 -5.82 -16.73
C GLY A 78 -20.13 -4.75 -17.27
N ARG A 79 -20.50 -4.06 -18.37
CA ARG A 79 -19.63 -3.13 -19.08
C ARG A 79 -20.10 -1.68 -18.98
N ILE A 80 -19.16 -0.81 -18.58
CA ILE A 80 -19.28 0.66 -18.70
C ILE A 80 -18.79 1.03 -20.11
N SER A 81 -19.72 1.23 -21.03
CA SER A 81 -19.44 1.46 -22.47
C SER A 81 -19.35 2.94 -22.85
N SER A 82 -19.58 3.85 -21.92
CA SER A 82 -19.47 5.30 -22.08
C SER A 82 -18.94 5.93 -20.80
N ASN A 83 -18.50 7.18 -20.87
CA ASN A 83 -17.99 7.87 -19.69
C ASN A 83 -19.04 7.91 -18.58
N LEU A 84 -18.63 7.51 -17.37
CA LEU A 84 -19.48 7.44 -16.18
C LEU A 84 -18.81 8.20 -15.02
N LEU A 85 -19.62 9.01 -14.32
CA LEU A 85 -19.22 9.71 -13.11
C LEU A 85 -19.95 9.12 -11.89
N LEU A 86 -19.18 8.58 -10.92
CA LEU A 86 -19.68 8.18 -9.62
C LEU A 86 -19.56 9.36 -8.65
N ARG A 87 -20.71 9.96 -8.34
CA ARG A 87 -20.79 11.15 -7.47
C ARG A 87 -20.79 10.75 -6.01
N LYS A 88 -20.15 11.57 -5.17
CA LYS A 88 -20.32 11.50 -3.73
C LYS A 88 -21.70 12.02 -3.36
N ILE A 89 -22.55 11.13 -2.86
CA ILE A 89 -23.89 11.40 -2.37
C ILE A 89 -24.01 10.85 -0.95
N ASP A 90 -24.37 11.69 0.00
CA ASP A 90 -24.49 11.26 1.39
C ASP A 90 -25.58 10.17 1.53
N GLY A 91 -25.25 9.13 2.28
CA GLY A 91 -26.13 7.97 2.45
C GLY A 91 -26.15 7.00 1.25
N LEU A 92 -25.22 7.12 0.29
CA LEU A 92 -25.11 6.25 -0.87
C LEU A 92 -23.74 5.59 -0.96
N VAL A 93 -23.72 4.31 -1.34
CA VAL A 93 -22.53 3.54 -1.69
C VAL A 93 -22.73 2.84 -3.03
N TYR A 94 -21.63 2.56 -3.71
CA TYR A 94 -21.66 1.80 -4.96
C TYR A 94 -21.18 0.37 -4.72
N SER A 95 -21.68 -0.58 -5.52
CA SER A 95 -21.18 -1.95 -5.50
C SER A 95 -20.88 -2.48 -6.89
N LEU A 96 -19.95 -3.40 -6.96
CA LEU A 96 -19.67 -4.22 -8.14
C LEU A 96 -20.54 -5.48 -8.08
N SER A 97 -21.01 -5.96 -9.21
CA SER A 97 -21.71 -7.24 -9.35
C SER A 97 -21.06 -8.05 -10.45
N GLY A 98 -20.26 -9.03 -10.06
CA GLY A 98 -19.33 -9.74 -10.91
C GLY A 98 -18.21 -8.82 -11.43
N ARG A 99 -17.52 -9.25 -12.47
CA ARG A 99 -16.52 -8.42 -13.16
C ARG A 99 -17.20 -7.19 -13.80
N VAL A 100 -16.70 -6.01 -13.51
CA VAL A 100 -17.12 -4.75 -14.12
C VAL A 100 -16.00 -4.24 -15.00
N ASP A 101 -16.26 -4.12 -16.31
CA ASP A 101 -15.31 -3.66 -17.32
C ASP A 101 -15.51 -2.18 -17.64
N VAL A 102 -14.47 -1.37 -17.58
CA VAL A 102 -14.45 -0.01 -18.14
C VAL A 102 -13.98 -0.12 -19.58
N GLY A 103 -14.88 0.17 -20.53
CA GLY A 103 -14.65 -0.01 -21.96
C GLY A 103 -14.48 -1.47 -22.40
N THR A 104 -13.91 -1.63 -23.58
CA THR A 104 -13.42 -2.91 -24.12
C THR A 104 -12.00 -2.75 -24.61
N ASP A 105 -11.25 -3.84 -24.60
CA ASP A 105 -9.87 -3.86 -25.05
C ASP A 105 -9.71 -3.32 -26.47
N VAL A 106 -8.88 -2.28 -26.60
CA VAL A 106 -8.57 -1.64 -27.90
C VAL A 106 -7.37 -2.31 -28.61
N GLY A 107 -6.76 -3.32 -27.97
CA GLY A 107 -5.54 -3.97 -28.43
C GLY A 107 -4.28 -3.13 -28.25
N GLY A 108 -3.11 -3.75 -28.43
CA GLY A 108 -1.80 -3.07 -28.29
C GLY A 108 -1.64 -1.88 -29.23
N ALA A 109 -2.19 -1.95 -30.45
CA ALA A 109 -2.20 -0.85 -31.42
C ALA A 109 -3.20 0.28 -31.10
N GLY A 110 -4.14 0.06 -30.19
CA GLY A 110 -5.15 1.06 -29.82
C GLY A 110 -6.22 1.32 -30.88
N THR A 111 -6.45 0.38 -31.78
CA THR A 111 -7.36 0.53 -32.92
C THR A 111 -8.62 -0.36 -32.86
N GLY A 112 -8.70 -1.22 -31.87
CA GLY A 112 -9.85 -2.11 -31.62
C GLY A 112 -10.78 -1.53 -30.57
N GLY A 113 -11.78 -2.33 -30.19
CA GLY A 113 -12.64 -2.12 -29.03
C GLY A 113 -13.30 -0.73 -28.90
N GLN A 114 -13.63 -0.37 -27.67
CA GLN A 114 -14.26 0.90 -27.32
C GLN A 114 -13.74 1.40 -25.98
N SER A 115 -13.08 2.53 -25.96
CA SER A 115 -12.63 3.18 -24.74
C SER A 115 -13.79 3.79 -23.96
N ALA A 116 -13.65 3.80 -22.62
CA ALA A 116 -14.53 4.52 -21.72
C ALA A 116 -13.74 5.12 -20.56
N VAL A 117 -14.32 6.09 -19.86
CA VAL A 117 -13.73 6.72 -18.68
C VAL A 117 -14.66 6.53 -17.49
N LEU A 118 -14.13 5.95 -16.41
CA LEU A 118 -14.78 5.94 -15.11
C LEU A 118 -14.15 7.02 -14.25
N THR A 119 -14.96 7.98 -13.81
CA THR A 119 -14.53 9.01 -12.85
C THR A 119 -15.21 8.79 -11.51
N VAL A 120 -14.44 8.86 -10.43
CA VAL A 120 -14.90 8.65 -9.06
C VAL A 120 -14.60 9.90 -8.25
N GLU A 121 -15.62 10.53 -7.67
CA GLU A 121 -15.44 11.72 -6.83
C GLU A 121 -14.80 11.38 -5.46
N PRO A 122 -14.07 12.33 -4.81
CA PRO A 122 -13.52 12.16 -3.47
C PRO A 122 -14.58 11.69 -2.46
N GLY A 123 -14.17 10.78 -1.56
CA GLY A 123 -15.02 10.24 -0.50
C GLY A 123 -16.07 9.22 -0.96
N VAL A 124 -16.04 8.79 -2.21
CA VAL A 124 -16.90 7.70 -2.70
C VAL A 124 -16.42 6.37 -2.14
N THR A 125 -17.37 5.52 -1.76
CA THR A 125 -17.14 4.12 -1.38
C THR A 125 -17.71 3.19 -2.45
N ILE A 126 -16.87 2.24 -2.92
CA ILE A 126 -17.23 1.19 -3.87
C ILE A 126 -16.90 -0.15 -3.22
N PHE A 127 -17.79 -1.14 -3.27
CA PHE A 127 -17.53 -2.43 -2.65
C PHE A 127 -17.84 -3.62 -3.55
N GLY A 128 -17.11 -4.72 -3.38
CA GLY A 128 -17.43 -6.04 -3.88
C GLY A 128 -18.12 -6.89 -2.81
N SER A 129 -18.95 -7.81 -3.21
CA SER A 129 -19.73 -8.71 -2.32
C SER A 129 -19.22 -10.15 -2.34
N SER A 130 -18.34 -10.49 -3.29
CA SER A 130 -17.74 -11.81 -3.45
C SER A 130 -16.38 -11.70 -4.14
N GLY A 131 -15.59 -12.75 -4.12
CA GLY A 131 -14.29 -12.79 -4.81
C GLY A 131 -14.36 -12.56 -6.32
N ASN A 132 -15.49 -12.89 -6.95
CA ASN A 132 -15.71 -12.65 -8.38
C ASN A 132 -16.12 -11.21 -8.72
N ASP A 133 -16.29 -10.33 -7.72
CA ASP A 133 -16.59 -8.92 -7.91
C ASP A 133 -15.27 -8.15 -8.00
N PHE A 134 -14.91 -7.66 -9.17
CA PHE A 134 -13.69 -6.87 -9.39
C PHE A 134 -13.86 -5.86 -10.52
N LEU A 135 -13.03 -4.82 -10.51
CA LEU A 135 -13.05 -3.76 -11.50
C LEU A 135 -11.88 -3.94 -12.48
N VAL A 136 -12.19 -3.96 -13.78
CA VAL A 136 -11.17 -4.00 -14.85
C VAL A 136 -11.24 -2.75 -15.69
N VAL A 137 -10.13 -2.03 -15.79
CA VAL A 137 -9.97 -0.91 -16.73
C VAL A 137 -9.21 -1.45 -17.93
N ASN A 138 -9.92 -1.70 -19.04
CA ASN A 138 -9.34 -2.30 -20.23
C ASN A 138 -8.37 -1.36 -20.96
N ARG A 139 -7.44 -1.90 -21.75
CA ARG A 139 -6.51 -1.11 -22.58
C ARG A 139 -7.25 -0.01 -23.36
N GLY A 140 -6.72 1.22 -23.29
CA GLY A 140 -7.29 2.39 -23.91
C GLY A 140 -8.42 3.08 -23.13
N SER A 141 -8.89 2.48 -22.02
CA SER A 141 -9.83 3.08 -21.08
C SER A 141 -9.11 3.68 -19.88
N GLN A 142 -9.80 4.49 -19.07
CA GLN A 142 -9.19 5.20 -17.95
C GLN A 142 -10.06 5.18 -16.70
N LEU A 143 -9.40 5.12 -15.54
CA LEU A 143 -10.00 5.35 -14.23
C LEU A 143 -9.41 6.62 -13.61
N PHE A 144 -10.25 7.62 -13.38
CA PHE A 144 -9.91 8.78 -12.57
C PHE A 144 -10.53 8.63 -11.19
N ALA A 145 -9.76 8.14 -10.23
CA ALA A 145 -10.13 8.01 -8.83
C ALA A 145 -9.22 8.95 -8.01
N GLU A 146 -9.61 10.22 -7.96
CA GLU A 146 -8.84 11.28 -7.32
C GLU A 146 -9.53 11.72 -6.02
N GLY A 147 -9.19 11.04 -4.93
CA GLY A 147 -9.60 11.43 -3.58
C GLY A 147 -8.81 12.64 -3.04
N SER A 148 -8.90 12.87 -1.76
CA SER A 148 -8.11 13.88 -1.04
C SER A 148 -7.59 13.33 0.28
N ALA A 149 -6.69 14.06 0.94
CA ALA A 149 -6.16 13.66 2.24
C ALA A 149 -7.24 13.54 3.34
N THR A 150 -8.39 14.20 3.17
CA THR A 150 -9.51 14.16 4.12
C THR A 150 -10.68 13.32 3.63
N ASP A 151 -10.76 13.08 2.32
CA ASP A 151 -11.86 12.36 1.68
C ASP A 151 -11.30 11.34 0.68
N PRO A 152 -10.60 10.29 1.15
CA PRO A 152 -10.07 9.25 0.28
C PRO A 152 -11.21 8.48 -0.39
N ILE A 153 -10.93 7.94 -1.58
CA ILE A 153 -11.83 6.99 -2.23
C ILE A 153 -11.56 5.61 -1.66
N ILE A 154 -12.61 4.89 -1.31
CA ILE A 154 -12.51 3.59 -0.66
C ILE A 154 -13.09 2.50 -1.56
N PHE A 155 -12.23 1.59 -2.03
CA PHE A 155 -12.64 0.31 -2.59
C PHE A 155 -12.54 -0.74 -1.48
N THR A 156 -13.60 -1.49 -1.24
CA THR A 156 -13.65 -2.38 -0.08
C THR A 156 -14.59 -3.58 -0.30
N SER A 157 -14.85 -4.33 0.76
CA SER A 157 -15.79 -5.45 0.76
C SER A 157 -17.16 -5.06 1.32
N ARG A 158 -18.15 -5.86 0.99
CA ARG A 158 -19.51 -5.75 1.57
C ARG A 158 -19.47 -5.82 3.10
N SER A 159 -18.70 -6.73 3.68
CA SER A 159 -18.61 -6.89 5.13
C SER A 159 -18.03 -5.65 5.82
N ASN A 160 -17.17 -4.87 5.15
CA ASN A 160 -16.71 -3.60 5.68
C ASN A 160 -17.83 -2.56 5.72
N VAL A 161 -18.69 -2.51 4.68
CA VAL A 161 -19.88 -1.64 4.66
C VAL A 161 -20.89 -2.06 5.73
N GLU A 162 -21.00 -3.36 5.99
CA GLU A 162 -21.89 -3.93 7.03
C GLU A 162 -21.31 -3.81 8.45
N GLY A 163 -20.05 -3.36 8.60
CA GLY A 163 -19.37 -3.24 9.88
C GLY A 163 -19.01 -4.59 10.51
N THR A 164 -18.87 -5.64 9.70
CA THR A 164 -18.53 -7.01 10.15
C THR A 164 -17.11 -7.43 9.75
N ALA A 165 -16.40 -6.63 8.97
CA ALA A 165 -14.98 -6.85 8.67
C ALA A 165 -14.11 -6.69 9.92
N THR A 166 -13.06 -7.49 10.02
CA THR A 166 -12.09 -7.50 11.11
C THR A 166 -10.69 -7.21 10.59
N ASP A 167 -9.72 -7.02 11.47
CA ASP A 167 -8.30 -6.86 11.10
C ASP A 167 -7.69 -8.12 10.43
N SER A 168 -8.37 -9.26 10.49
CA SER A 168 -7.97 -10.50 9.81
C SER A 168 -8.80 -10.82 8.56
N SER A 169 -9.74 -9.96 8.18
CA SER A 169 -10.52 -10.13 6.95
C SER A 169 -9.64 -9.89 5.73
N GLN A 170 -9.76 -10.76 4.71
CA GLN A 170 -9.06 -10.69 3.42
C GLN A 170 -9.82 -11.53 2.39
N GLY A 171 -9.50 -11.44 1.09
CA GLY A 171 -10.08 -12.30 0.06
C GLY A 171 -11.58 -12.16 -0.15
N LEU A 172 -12.15 -10.99 0.18
CA LEU A 172 -13.60 -10.80 0.20
C LEU A 172 -14.14 -10.26 -1.13
N TRP A 173 -13.28 -9.81 -2.01
CA TRP A 173 -13.56 -9.35 -3.37
C TRP A 173 -12.26 -9.32 -4.18
N GLY A 174 -12.33 -9.22 -5.52
CA GLY A 174 -11.19 -9.49 -6.39
C GLY A 174 -10.21 -8.32 -6.56
N GLY A 175 -10.54 -7.08 -6.17
CA GLY A 175 -9.60 -5.95 -6.30
C GLY A 175 -9.81 -5.09 -7.55
N VAL A 176 -8.79 -4.29 -7.89
CA VAL A 176 -8.79 -3.33 -9.01
C VAL A 176 -7.69 -3.70 -9.99
N VAL A 177 -8.04 -3.81 -11.27
CA VAL A 177 -7.13 -4.19 -12.37
C VAL A 177 -7.05 -3.05 -13.38
N LEU A 178 -5.85 -2.52 -13.61
CA LEU A 178 -5.55 -1.56 -14.68
C LEU A 178 -4.75 -2.23 -15.78
N LEU A 179 -5.23 -2.14 -17.01
CA LEU A 179 -4.60 -2.73 -18.18
C LEU A 179 -4.14 -1.63 -19.13
N GLY A 180 -2.88 -1.72 -19.56
CA GLY A 180 -2.26 -0.76 -20.44
C GLY A 180 -1.62 -1.41 -21.67
N ARG A 181 -1.11 -0.57 -22.56
CA ARG A 181 -0.47 -0.92 -23.83
C ARG A 181 1.05 -0.73 -23.79
N ALA A 182 1.64 -0.63 -22.60
CA ALA A 182 3.09 -0.50 -22.47
C ALA A 182 3.79 -1.86 -22.66
N PRO A 183 5.10 -1.85 -22.98
CA PRO A 183 5.90 -3.06 -23.23
C PRO A 183 5.91 -4.02 -22.05
N ILE A 184 5.74 -5.29 -22.35
CA ILE A 184 5.94 -6.44 -21.45
C ILE A 184 6.91 -7.43 -22.09
N SER A 185 7.54 -8.30 -21.30
CA SER A 185 8.53 -9.25 -21.78
C SER A 185 7.94 -10.62 -22.19
N ASP A 186 6.86 -11.04 -21.52
CA ASP A 186 6.23 -12.33 -21.77
C ASP A 186 4.97 -12.17 -22.62
N CYS A 187 4.90 -12.87 -23.74
CA CYS A 187 3.84 -12.74 -24.72
C CYS A 187 3.11 -14.09 -24.89
N ASN A 188 1.80 -14.09 -24.69
CA ASN A 188 0.98 -15.27 -25.03
C ASN A 188 0.76 -15.43 -26.55
N THR A 189 1.37 -14.58 -27.36
CA THR A 189 1.41 -14.63 -28.83
C THR A 189 2.83 -14.96 -29.29
N ASN A 190 2.98 -15.51 -30.48
CA ASN A 190 4.30 -15.82 -31.05
C ASN A 190 4.99 -14.55 -31.60
N THR A 191 5.31 -13.61 -30.69
CA THR A 191 5.93 -12.32 -31.01
C THR A 191 7.01 -11.98 -29.99
N THR A 192 7.83 -11.00 -30.30
CA THR A 192 8.92 -10.54 -29.42
C THR A 192 8.36 -9.62 -28.35
N GLY A 193 8.86 -9.72 -27.13
CA GLY A 193 8.52 -8.82 -26.04
C GLY A 193 8.69 -7.34 -26.41
N GLY A 194 7.79 -6.50 -25.93
CA GLY A 194 7.71 -5.08 -26.28
C GLY A 194 7.19 -4.75 -27.69
N ALA A 195 6.87 -5.75 -28.51
CA ALA A 195 6.21 -5.53 -29.81
C ALA A 195 4.74 -5.06 -29.59
N VAL A 196 4.16 -4.40 -30.59
CA VAL A 196 2.77 -3.94 -30.53
C VAL A 196 1.77 -5.06 -30.30
N ASP A 197 2.05 -6.25 -30.81
CA ASP A 197 1.21 -7.43 -30.69
C ASP A 197 1.64 -8.35 -29.51
N CYS A 198 2.66 -7.95 -28.73
CA CYS A 198 3.01 -8.63 -27.50
C CYS A 198 1.96 -8.31 -26.45
N GLN A 199 1.22 -9.30 -26.04
CA GLN A 199 0.19 -9.21 -25.01
C GLN A 199 0.18 -10.45 -24.16
N ASN A 200 -0.33 -10.31 -22.94
CA ASN A 200 -0.64 -11.42 -22.06
C ASN A 200 -2.02 -11.20 -21.44
N VAL A 201 -2.47 -12.12 -20.61
CA VAL A 201 -3.75 -12.09 -19.94
C VAL A 201 -3.52 -12.09 -18.43
N VAL A 202 -4.25 -11.26 -17.69
CA VAL A 202 -4.21 -11.31 -16.22
C VAL A 202 -4.69 -12.67 -15.77
N GLU A 203 -3.95 -13.27 -14.87
CA GLU A 203 -4.22 -14.59 -14.32
C GLU A 203 -5.64 -14.69 -13.73
N GLY A 204 -6.15 -15.91 -13.67
CA GLY A 204 -7.54 -16.14 -13.28
C GLY A 204 -8.59 -15.56 -14.22
N THR A 205 -8.21 -14.79 -15.26
CA THR A 205 -9.13 -14.24 -16.26
C THR A 205 -8.89 -14.86 -17.65
N THR A 206 -9.87 -14.71 -18.55
CA THR A 206 -9.75 -15.26 -19.92
C THR A 206 -9.49 -14.19 -20.98
N ASN A 207 -9.70 -12.92 -20.66
CA ASN A 207 -9.69 -11.84 -21.65
C ASN A 207 -9.36 -10.47 -21.07
N ALA A 208 -8.76 -10.40 -19.88
CA ALA A 208 -8.18 -9.17 -19.35
C ALA A 208 -6.78 -9.00 -19.95
N LEU A 209 -6.73 -8.57 -21.22
CA LEU A 209 -5.50 -8.48 -22.01
C LEU A 209 -4.72 -7.21 -21.72
N TYR A 210 -3.39 -7.32 -21.59
CA TYR A 210 -2.48 -6.20 -21.41
C TYR A 210 -1.23 -6.34 -22.29
N GLY A 211 -0.46 -5.25 -22.41
CA GLY A 211 0.77 -5.20 -23.20
C GLY A 211 0.61 -4.52 -24.56
N GLY A 212 1.73 -4.26 -25.21
CA GLY A 212 1.86 -3.54 -26.47
C GLY A 212 3.20 -2.83 -26.58
N ALA A 213 3.27 -1.70 -27.30
CA ALA A 213 4.51 -0.94 -27.52
C ALA A 213 4.45 0.52 -27.05
N THR A 214 3.38 0.94 -26.40
CA THR A 214 3.14 2.35 -26.03
C THR A 214 3.62 2.61 -24.59
N ALA A 215 4.92 2.87 -24.42
CA ALA A 215 5.55 3.02 -23.10
C ALA A 215 4.92 4.12 -22.22
N ASN A 216 4.36 5.17 -22.80
CA ASN A 216 3.69 6.28 -22.13
C ASN A 216 2.16 6.16 -22.15
N ASP A 217 1.61 4.96 -22.29
CA ASP A 217 0.17 4.73 -22.19
C ASP A 217 -0.40 5.29 -20.88
N ASN A 218 -1.69 5.59 -20.86
CA ASN A 218 -2.35 6.25 -19.73
C ASN A 218 -3.66 5.55 -19.37
N SER A 219 -3.67 4.82 -18.28
CA SER A 219 -4.84 4.16 -17.71
C SER A 219 -5.61 5.03 -16.70
N GLY A 220 -5.22 6.29 -16.51
CA GLY A 220 -5.89 7.28 -15.64
C GLY A 220 -5.07 7.75 -14.46
N THR A 221 -5.75 8.06 -13.35
CA THR A 221 -5.15 8.54 -12.11
C THR A 221 -5.79 7.84 -10.91
N LEU A 222 -4.97 7.24 -10.05
CA LEU A 222 -5.36 6.81 -8.71
C LEU A 222 -4.59 7.67 -7.72
N ARG A 223 -5.30 8.46 -6.91
CA ARG A 223 -4.70 9.32 -5.88
C ARG A 223 -5.58 9.37 -4.64
N TYR A 224 -4.97 9.21 -3.46
CA TYR A 224 -5.68 9.10 -2.18
C TYR A 224 -6.78 8.04 -2.24
N VAL A 225 -6.35 6.81 -2.59
CA VAL A 225 -7.22 5.65 -2.76
C VAL A 225 -6.86 4.59 -1.72
N GLN A 226 -7.87 3.97 -1.14
CA GLN A 226 -7.73 2.79 -0.30
C GLN A 226 -8.38 1.60 -1.00
N ILE A 227 -7.68 0.46 -1.04
CA ILE A 227 -8.19 -0.84 -1.49
C ILE A 227 -8.07 -1.79 -0.32
N ARG A 228 -9.20 -2.28 0.19
CA ARG A 228 -9.26 -3.04 1.45
C ARG A 228 -9.90 -4.40 1.25
N TYR A 229 -9.31 -5.43 1.91
CA TYR A 229 -9.87 -6.80 2.00
C TYR A 229 -10.06 -7.50 0.65
N SER A 230 -9.22 -7.15 -0.29
CA SER A 230 -9.17 -7.66 -1.65
C SER A 230 -8.34 -8.94 -1.78
N GLY A 231 -8.00 -9.25 -3.01
CA GLY A 231 -7.29 -10.46 -3.38
C GLY A 231 -8.22 -11.67 -3.36
N PHE A 232 -8.23 -12.48 -4.40
CA PHE A 232 -9.10 -13.65 -4.42
C PHE A 232 -8.57 -14.70 -5.40
N ALA A 233 -8.33 -15.90 -4.91
CA ALA A 233 -7.99 -17.05 -5.76
C ALA A 233 -9.20 -17.44 -6.61
N ILE A 234 -9.18 -17.11 -7.89
CA ILE A 234 -10.19 -17.54 -8.88
C ILE A 234 -10.04 -19.05 -9.14
N ALA A 235 -8.81 -19.52 -9.15
CA ALA A 235 -8.43 -20.94 -9.23
C ALA A 235 -7.08 -21.11 -8.52
N PRO A 236 -6.67 -22.34 -8.14
CA PRO A 236 -5.36 -22.56 -7.56
C PRO A 236 -4.22 -22.06 -8.47
N GLY A 237 -3.35 -21.19 -7.95
CA GLY A 237 -2.28 -20.52 -8.69
C GLY A 237 -2.79 -19.51 -9.74
N ASN A 238 -3.95 -18.93 -9.52
CA ASN A 238 -4.53 -17.87 -10.35
C ASN A 238 -5.35 -16.94 -9.46
N GLU A 239 -4.69 -15.96 -8.91
CA GLU A 239 -5.18 -15.03 -7.91
C GLU A 239 -5.41 -13.65 -8.52
N LEU A 240 -6.26 -12.86 -7.87
CA LEU A 240 -6.39 -11.41 -8.07
C LEU A 240 -5.83 -10.71 -6.85
N GLN A 241 -5.03 -9.70 -7.07
CA GLN A 241 -4.33 -8.92 -6.06
C GLN A 241 -5.17 -7.75 -5.50
N GLY A 242 -4.56 -6.95 -4.63
CA GLY A 242 -5.17 -5.69 -4.24
C GLY A 242 -5.29 -4.73 -5.43
N LEU A 243 -4.17 -4.43 -6.04
CA LEU A 243 -4.06 -3.63 -7.27
C LEU A 243 -3.19 -4.35 -8.29
N THR A 244 -3.77 -4.79 -9.39
CA THR A 244 -3.07 -5.41 -10.51
C THR A 244 -2.78 -4.38 -11.60
N LEU A 245 -1.52 -4.27 -12.03
CA LEU A 245 -1.05 -3.34 -13.07
C LEU A 245 -0.47 -4.11 -14.27
N GLY A 246 -1.31 -4.48 -15.24
CA GLY A 246 -0.87 -5.20 -16.44
C GLY A 246 -0.46 -4.25 -17.58
N GLY A 247 0.83 -4.19 -17.94
CA GLY A 247 1.32 -3.37 -19.06
C GLY A 247 0.95 -1.89 -18.98
N VAL A 248 0.81 -1.34 -17.78
CA VAL A 248 0.45 0.07 -17.55
C VAL A 248 1.60 0.98 -17.96
N GLY A 249 1.30 2.10 -18.60
CA GLY A 249 2.32 3.02 -19.10
C GLY A 249 2.64 4.17 -18.14
N SER A 250 3.74 4.87 -18.43
CA SER A 250 4.25 5.99 -17.61
C SER A 250 3.37 7.26 -17.64
N GLY A 251 2.33 7.30 -18.47
CA GLY A 251 1.33 8.36 -18.47
C GLY A 251 0.29 8.23 -17.36
N THR A 252 0.22 7.06 -16.72
CA THR A 252 -0.69 6.79 -15.59
C THR A 252 -0.13 7.39 -14.31
N VAL A 253 -0.99 7.99 -13.49
CA VAL A 253 -0.61 8.57 -12.20
C VAL A 253 -1.06 7.64 -11.06
N LEU A 254 -0.10 7.16 -10.27
CA LEU A 254 -0.32 6.26 -9.12
C LEU A 254 0.37 6.86 -7.89
N ASP A 255 -0.42 7.49 -7.02
CA ASP A 255 0.09 8.37 -5.98
C ASP A 255 -0.83 8.32 -4.75
N HIS A 256 -0.29 8.13 -3.54
CA HIS A 256 -1.05 7.97 -2.30
C HIS A 256 -2.09 6.83 -2.36
N ILE A 257 -1.59 5.60 -2.47
CA ILE A 257 -2.42 4.39 -2.54
C ILE A 257 -2.15 3.53 -1.31
N GLN A 258 -3.21 3.14 -0.61
CA GLN A 258 -3.14 2.13 0.44
C GLN A 258 -3.81 0.84 -0.02
N ILE A 259 -3.09 -0.28 0.12
CA ILE A 259 -3.66 -1.63 0.07
C ILE A 259 -3.70 -2.16 1.50
N HIS A 260 -4.84 -2.72 1.91
CA HIS A 260 -5.02 -3.26 3.24
C HIS A 260 -5.65 -4.66 3.20
N ASN A 261 -4.91 -5.65 3.70
CA ASN A 261 -5.34 -7.04 3.78
C ASN A 261 -5.83 -7.61 2.44
N SER A 262 -4.98 -7.62 1.42
CA SER A 262 -5.16 -8.51 0.27
C SER A 262 -4.90 -9.96 0.70
N SER A 263 -5.61 -10.94 0.16
CA SER A 263 -5.34 -12.36 0.41
C SER A 263 -4.31 -12.94 -0.56
N ASP A 264 -3.77 -12.11 -1.36
CA ASP A 264 -2.68 -12.30 -2.28
C ASP A 264 -1.82 -11.04 -2.22
N ASP A 265 -1.10 -10.66 -3.28
CA ASP A 265 -0.25 -9.48 -3.25
C ASP A 265 -0.99 -8.19 -2.91
N GLY A 266 -0.25 -7.27 -2.31
CA GLY A 266 -0.71 -5.91 -2.17
C GLY A 266 -0.83 -5.24 -3.54
N ILE A 267 0.26 -5.15 -4.25
CA ILE A 267 0.33 -4.62 -5.63
C ILE A 267 1.17 -5.55 -6.47
N GLU A 268 0.65 -6.00 -7.59
CA GLU A 268 1.43 -6.75 -8.58
C GLU A 268 1.51 -6.02 -9.91
N ILE A 269 2.73 -5.98 -10.50
CA ILE A 269 3.05 -5.21 -11.70
C ILE A 269 3.57 -6.14 -12.81
N PHE A 270 2.71 -6.51 -13.71
CA PHE A 270 3.03 -7.31 -14.91
C PHE A 270 3.60 -6.43 -16.03
N GLY A 271 4.89 -6.14 -15.98
CA GLY A 271 5.57 -5.34 -16.99
C GLY A 271 5.14 -3.88 -17.04
N GLY A 272 5.31 -3.25 -18.19
CA GLY A 272 4.93 -1.83 -18.35
C GLY A 272 5.96 -0.84 -17.80
N ARG A 273 5.49 0.39 -17.60
CA ARG A 273 6.30 1.56 -17.21
C ARG A 273 5.62 2.46 -16.17
N PRO A 274 4.71 1.95 -15.31
CA PRO A 274 4.08 2.83 -14.32
C PRO A 274 5.09 3.32 -13.30
N ASN A 275 4.87 4.53 -12.80
CA ASN A 275 5.63 5.09 -11.69
C ASN A 275 4.71 5.28 -10.49
N LEU A 276 5.16 4.85 -9.31
CA LEU A 276 4.35 4.83 -8.10
C LEU A 276 5.02 5.64 -6.98
N LYS A 277 4.22 6.41 -6.24
CA LYS A 277 4.73 7.22 -5.12
C LYS A 277 3.75 7.21 -3.94
N TYR A 278 4.30 7.24 -2.72
CA TYR A 278 3.52 7.28 -1.48
C TYR A 278 2.59 6.07 -1.31
N LEU A 279 3.20 4.88 -1.28
CA LEU A 279 2.48 3.63 -1.11
C LEU A 279 2.45 3.20 0.36
N VAL A 280 1.30 2.71 0.79
CA VAL A 280 1.10 2.08 2.09
C VAL A 280 0.49 0.70 1.88
N ILE A 281 1.25 -0.35 2.17
CA ILE A 281 0.82 -1.75 1.99
C ILE A 281 0.80 -2.41 3.35
N THR A 282 -0.35 -2.92 3.75
CA THR A 282 -0.54 -3.49 5.09
C THR A 282 -1.25 -4.83 5.02
N GLY A 283 -0.61 -5.87 5.50
CA GLY A 283 -1.20 -7.19 5.71
C GLY A 283 -1.61 -7.93 4.42
N ALA A 284 -0.85 -7.78 3.34
CA ALA A 284 -0.93 -8.69 2.20
C ALA A 284 -0.55 -10.10 2.66
N ASP A 285 -1.21 -11.13 2.11
CA ASP A 285 -1.06 -12.52 2.56
C ASP A 285 -0.06 -13.31 1.71
N ASP A 286 0.34 -12.75 0.59
CA ASP A 286 1.51 -13.12 -0.19
C ASP A 286 2.49 -11.94 -0.16
N ASP A 287 2.88 -11.36 -1.26
CA ASP A 287 3.87 -10.31 -1.28
C ASP A 287 3.29 -8.90 -1.04
N GLY A 288 4.10 -8.01 -0.47
CA GLY A 288 3.71 -6.61 -0.36
C GLY A 288 3.66 -5.96 -1.74
N LEU A 289 4.72 -6.08 -2.49
CA LEU A 289 4.88 -5.54 -3.84
C LEU A 289 5.57 -6.58 -4.72
N ASP A 290 4.89 -7.10 -5.71
CA ASP A 290 5.49 -7.95 -6.73
C ASP A 290 5.68 -7.22 -8.05
N THR A 291 6.80 -7.52 -8.73
CA THR A 291 7.17 -6.87 -9.99
C THR A 291 7.70 -7.87 -10.99
N ASP A 292 7.02 -7.97 -12.13
CA ASP A 292 7.21 -9.02 -13.11
C ASP A 292 7.34 -8.53 -14.55
N LEU A 293 7.62 -9.48 -15.44
CA LEU A 293 7.44 -9.42 -16.90
C LEU A 293 8.04 -8.19 -17.58
N GLY A 294 9.24 -7.77 -17.14
CA GLY A 294 9.95 -6.67 -17.77
C GLY A 294 9.49 -5.28 -17.33
N TYR A 295 8.98 -5.16 -16.12
CA TYR A 295 8.65 -3.86 -15.53
C TYR A 295 9.89 -2.94 -15.48
N LYS A 296 9.75 -1.73 -15.98
CA LYS A 296 10.79 -0.67 -15.92
C LYS A 296 10.19 0.63 -15.41
N GLY A 297 10.06 0.74 -14.12
CA GLY A 297 9.45 1.91 -13.48
C GLY A 297 10.18 2.38 -12.25
N PHE A 298 9.66 3.44 -11.67
CA PHE A 298 10.19 4.13 -10.51
C PHE A 298 9.20 4.08 -9.36
N ILE A 299 9.69 3.72 -8.17
CA ILE A 299 8.85 3.65 -6.96
C ILE A 299 9.54 4.45 -5.86
N GLN A 300 8.82 5.34 -5.17
CA GLN A 300 9.38 6.10 -4.05
C GLN A 300 8.37 6.30 -2.93
N PHE A 301 8.84 6.23 -1.68
CA PHE A 301 8.07 6.33 -0.44
C PHE A 301 7.09 5.16 -0.27
N VAL A 302 7.62 4.04 0.21
CA VAL A 302 6.84 2.82 0.47
C VAL A 302 6.90 2.44 1.94
N ILE A 303 5.74 2.39 2.58
CA ILE A 303 5.55 1.74 3.87
C ILE A 303 4.90 0.40 3.61
N ALA A 304 5.57 -0.72 3.93
CA ALA A 304 4.98 -2.05 3.82
C ALA A 304 5.15 -2.80 5.14
N VAL A 305 4.03 -3.28 5.71
CA VAL A 305 3.99 -3.90 7.03
C VAL A 305 3.12 -5.15 6.99
N GLN A 306 3.68 -6.30 7.25
CA GLN A 306 2.91 -7.54 7.41
C GLN A 306 2.08 -7.53 8.69
N ARG A 307 0.96 -8.26 8.66
CA ARG A 307 -0.03 -8.30 9.74
C ARG A 307 0.50 -9.00 10.98
N ASP A 308 0.92 -10.23 10.86
CA ASP A 308 1.30 -11.10 11.98
C ASP A 308 2.28 -12.21 11.55
N ALA A 309 2.62 -13.12 12.47
CA ALA A 309 3.58 -14.18 12.25
C ALA A 309 3.09 -15.36 11.37
N ASN A 310 1.82 -15.38 10.99
CA ASN A 310 1.22 -16.51 10.27
C ASN A 310 0.87 -16.21 8.82
N ASN A 311 1.00 -14.95 8.38
CA ASN A 311 0.55 -14.50 7.08
C ASN A 311 1.60 -13.62 6.42
N GLY A 312 1.66 -13.68 5.09
CA GLY A 312 2.52 -12.90 4.24
C GLY A 312 3.80 -13.62 3.86
N ASP A 313 4.23 -13.48 2.62
CA ASP A 313 5.51 -13.97 2.12
C ASP A 313 6.55 -12.86 2.12
N SER A 314 6.99 -12.33 1.00
CA SER A 314 8.00 -11.28 0.94
C SER A 314 7.39 -9.87 1.03
N MET A 315 8.20 -8.88 1.39
CA MET A 315 7.78 -7.48 1.30
C MET A 315 7.92 -6.97 -0.12
N ILE A 316 8.85 -7.56 -0.87
CA ILE A 316 8.99 -7.38 -2.31
C ILE A 316 9.51 -8.66 -2.93
N GLU A 317 8.87 -9.09 -4.00
CA GLU A 317 9.34 -10.09 -4.93
C GLU A 317 9.59 -9.45 -6.31
N ALA A 318 10.57 -10.00 -7.06
CA ALA A 318 10.83 -9.62 -8.43
C ALA A 318 11.20 -10.85 -9.24
N ASP A 319 10.44 -11.13 -10.32
CA ASP A 319 10.61 -12.32 -11.15
C ASP A 319 10.45 -12.00 -12.66
N SER A 320 10.50 -13.00 -13.48
CA SER A 320 10.27 -12.95 -14.94
C SER A 320 9.45 -14.15 -15.43
N ASN A 321 8.72 -14.80 -14.54
CA ASN A 321 7.89 -15.97 -14.82
C ASN A 321 8.68 -17.10 -15.51
N GLY A 322 9.93 -17.37 -15.04
CA GLY A 322 10.82 -18.39 -15.60
C GLY A 322 11.41 -18.05 -16.96
N ASN A 323 11.34 -16.80 -17.41
CA ASN A 323 11.88 -16.30 -18.67
C ASN A 323 13.00 -15.27 -18.45
N GLU A 324 14.08 -15.67 -17.78
CA GLU A 324 15.15 -14.79 -17.28
C GLU A 324 15.84 -13.94 -18.36
N ASN A 325 15.83 -14.42 -19.61
CA ASN A 325 16.42 -13.69 -20.74
C ASN A 325 15.40 -12.97 -21.62
N ALA A 326 14.13 -12.93 -21.20
CA ALA A 326 13.09 -12.21 -21.95
C ALA A 326 13.35 -10.70 -21.93
N THR A 327 13.02 -10.03 -23.02
CA THR A 327 13.16 -8.58 -23.15
C THR A 327 11.84 -7.91 -23.54
N PRO A 328 11.56 -6.69 -23.06
CA PRO A 328 12.43 -5.83 -22.22
C PRO A 328 12.68 -6.49 -20.86
N ARG A 329 13.95 -6.42 -20.42
CA ARG A 329 14.31 -6.96 -19.11
C ARG A 329 13.76 -6.09 -18.01
N GLN A 330 13.41 -6.68 -16.87
CA GLN A 330 12.97 -5.91 -15.70
C GLN A 330 14.11 -5.01 -15.20
N ASN A 331 13.80 -3.76 -14.91
CA ASN A 331 14.76 -2.80 -14.34
C ASN A 331 14.00 -1.79 -13.47
N THR A 332 13.78 -2.18 -12.24
CA THR A 332 13.02 -1.39 -11.26
C THR A 332 13.95 -0.54 -10.41
N ARG A 333 13.55 0.69 -10.11
CA ARG A 333 14.26 1.56 -9.17
C ARG A 333 13.35 1.95 -8.03
N LEU A 334 13.73 1.56 -6.82
CA LEU A 334 13.01 1.79 -5.59
C LEU A 334 13.81 2.67 -4.64
N ALA A 335 13.18 3.73 -4.10
CA ALA A 335 13.83 4.62 -3.15
C ALA A 335 12.93 4.94 -1.96
N ASN A 336 13.51 5.19 -0.78
CA ASN A 336 12.83 5.59 0.43
C ASN A 336 11.71 4.62 0.85
N PHE A 337 12.07 3.45 1.30
CA PHE A 337 11.12 2.41 1.72
C PHE A 337 11.43 1.90 3.14
N THR A 338 10.38 1.46 3.81
CA THR A 338 10.45 0.78 5.11
C THR A 338 9.62 -0.50 5.05
N PHE A 339 10.29 -1.64 5.10
CA PHE A 339 9.73 -2.98 5.03
C PHE A 339 9.79 -3.66 6.39
N ILE A 340 8.65 -4.10 6.89
CA ILE A 340 8.49 -4.77 8.18
C ILE A 340 7.82 -6.12 7.96
N GLN A 341 8.63 -7.15 7.73
CA GLN A 341 8.18 -8.52 7.65
C GLN A 341 8.00 -9.08 9.06
N ARG A 342 6.90 -9.80 9.28
CA ARG A 342 6.56 -10.44 10.55
C ARG A 342 6.30 -11.93 10.42
N SER A 343 6.10 -12.42 9.21
CA SER A 343 5.81 -13.85 8.98
C SER A 343 6.96 -14.73 9.48
N GLU A 344 6.60 -15.79 10.19
CA GLU A 344 7.51 -16.83 10.66
C GLU A 344 7.21 -18.20 10.02
N VAL A 345 6.08 -18.29 9.31
CA VAL A 345 5.54 -19.56 8.79
C VAL A 345 5.67 -19.64 7.27
N GLN A 346 5.32 -18.59 6.55
CA GLN A 346 5.37 -18.52 5.08
C GLN A 346 6.66 -17.81 4.65
N GLY A 347 6.73 -16.54 4.65
CA GLY A 347 7.82 -15.74 4.08
C GLY A 347 9.23 -16.14 4.53
N GLU A 348 10.03 -16.68 3.63
CA GLU A 348 11.42 -16.99 3.90
C GLU A 348 12.32 -15.76 3.82
N ASN A 349 11.99 -14.82 2.92
CA ASN A 349 12.80 -13.66 2.59
C ASN A 349 12.00 -12.37 2.77
N THR A 350 12.64 -11.30 3.21
CA THR A 350 12.00 -9.98 3.23
C THR A 350 12.06 -9.34 1.84
N ILE A 351 13.16 -9.57 1.13
CA ILE A 351 13.38 -9.15 -0.26
C ILE A 351 13.81 -10.39 -1.04
N LEU A 352 13.08 -10.72 -2.11
CA LEU A 352 13.41 -11.77 -3.07
C LEU A 352 13.60 -11.17 -4.47
N LEU A 353 14.80 -11.26 -5.02
CA LEU A 353 15.13 -10.80 -6.37
C LEU A 353 15.59 -12.01 -7.20
N ARG A 354 14.80 -12.40 -8.18
CA ARG A 354 15.07 -13.56 -9.03
C ARG A 354 14.71 -13.30 -10.49
N GLY A 355 14.69 -14.32 -11.32
CA GLY A 355 14.23 -14.24 -12.71
C GLY A 355 15.03 -13.31 -13.60
N GLY A 356 16.32 -13.07 -13.27
CA GLY A 356 17.15 -12.18 -14.05
C GLY A 356 16.76 -10.70 -13.94
N THR A 357 16.20 -10.27 -12.83
CA THR A 357 15.77 -8.89 -12.63
C THR A 357 16.93 -7.94 -12.39
N ASP A 358 16.93 -6.80 -13.07
CA ASP A 358 17.81 -5.66 -12.76
C ASP A 358 17.10 -4.77 -11.74
N TYR A 359 17.66 -4.64 -10.55
CA TYR A 359 17.02 -3.89 -9.48
C TYR A 359 17.95 -2.85 -8.86
N THR A 360 17.48 -1.65 -8.61
CA THR A 360 18.20 -0.63 -7.84
C THR A 360 17.38 -0.21 -6.64
N MET A 361 17.90 -0.44 -5.44
CA MET A 361 17.24 -0.09 -4.18
C MET A 361 18.10 0.90 -3.40
N VAL A 362 17.52 2.04 -3.01
CA VAL A 362 18.23 3.07 -2.26
C VAL A 362 17.41 3.63 -1.10
N ASN A 363 18.10 4.03 -0.02
CA ASN A 363 17.49 4.65 1.15
C ASN A 363 16.42 3.75 1.80
N GLY A 364 16.74 2.50 2.06
CA GLY A 364 15.80 1.51 2.59
C GLY A 364 16.07 1.10 4.03
N ILE A 365 14.99 0.70 4.71
CA ILE A 365 15.00 0.05 6.01
C ILE A 365 14.29 -1.29 5.86
N VAL A 366 14.96 -2.38 6.21
CA VAL A 366 14.47 -3.76 6.07
C VAL A 366 14.53 -4.43 7.43
N ILE A 367 13.39 -4.82 7.96
CA ILE A 367 13.28 -5.58 9.20
C ILE A 367 12.51 -6.86 8.90
N GLY A 368 13.12 -8.00 9.19
CA GLY A 368 12.51 -9.30 8.92
C GLY A 368 12.76 -10.30 10.04
N THR A 369 11.99 -11.37 10.01
CA THR A 369 12.01 -12.45 11.00
C THR A 369 12.92 -13.61 10.61
N ARG A 370 13.32 -13.70 9.33
CA ARG A 370 14.15 -14.79 8.77
C ARG A 370 15.31 -14.24 7.94
N ASN A 371 15.25 -14.29 6.60
CA ASN A 371 16.29 -13.71 5.73
C ASN A 371 15.90 -12.29 5.31
N CYS A 372 16.86 -11.37 5.25
CA CYS A 372 16.61 -10.03 4.75
C CYS A 372 16.61 -9.96 3.23
N LEU A 373 17.63 -10.51 2.60
CA LEU A 373 17.85 -10.43 1.17
C LEU A 373 18.17 -11.79 0.60
N ASP A 374 17.42 -12.17 -0.40
CA ASP A 374 17.67 -13.27 -1.30
C ASP A 374 17.88 -12.74 -2.72
N ILE A 375 18.91 -13.22 -3.40
CA ILE A 375 19.13 -13.03 -4.82
C ILE A 375 19.26 -14.43 -5.42
N ASP A 376 18.16 -14.94 -5.94
CA ASP A 376 18.12 -16.24 -6.59
C ASP A 376 18.74 -16.14 -7.99
N GLY A 377 19.84 -16.81 -8.17
CA GLY A 377 20.60 -16.77 -9.40
C GLY A 377 19.97 -17.49 -10.59
N GLN A 378 19.13 -18.50 -10.33
CA GLN A 378 18.55 -19.35 -11.39
C GLN A 378 19.52 -19.65 -12.53
N GLY A 379 20.69 -20.18 -12.19
CA GLY A 379 21.79 -20.40 -13.14
C GLY A 379 22.64 -19.14 -13.43
N GLY A 380 22.56 -18.12 -12.53
CA GLY A 380 23.35 -16.89 -12.59
C GLY A 380 22.69 -15.74 -13.36
N SER A 381 21.42 -15.86 -13.72
CA SER A 381 20.73 -14.84 -14.55
C SER A 381 20.58 -13.48 -13.83
N THR A 382 20.29 -13.49 -12.52
CA THR A 382 20.08 -12.26 -11.72
C THR A 382 21.40 -11.61 -11.31
N THR A 383 22.51 -12.33 -11.31
CA THR A 383 23.85 -11.81 -10.96
C THR A 383 24.77 -11.57 -12.16
N GLN A 384 24.24 -11.65 -13.40
CA GLN A 384 25.03 -11.46 -14.61
C GLN A 384 25.63 -10.07 -14.72
N PRO A 385 26.83 -9.95 -15.33
CA PRO A 385 27.38 -8.65 -15.68
C PRO A 385 26.52 -7.92 -16.72
N ALA A 386 26.57 -6.58 -16.70
CA ALA A 386 25.86 -5.75 -17.67
C ALA A 386 26.14 -6.17 -19.13
N ASP A 387 25.08 -6.37 -19.90
CA ASP A 387 25.13 -6.69 -21.34
C ASP A 387 24.02 -5.91 -22.09
N PRO A 388 24.34 -4.78 -22.71
CA PRO A 388 23.34 -3.99 -23.45
C PRO A 388 22.65 -4.75 -24.59
N ALA A 389 23.26 -5.84 -25.12
CA ALA A 389 22.62 -6.64 -26.15
C ALA A 389 21.45 -7.49 -25.62
N ARG A 390 21.41 -7.68 -24.31
CA ARG A 390 20.34 -8.38 -23.57
C ARG A 390 19.44 -7.46 -22.76
N ASP A 391 19.62 -6.13 -22.92
CA ASP A 391 18.94 -5.15 -22.07
C ASP A 391 19.25 -5.33 -20.56
N GLU A 392 20.44 -5.86 -20.23
CA GLU A 392 20.94 -6.23 -18.92
C GLU A 392 21.76 -5.09 -18.30
N ALA A 393 21.35 -4.59 -17.14
CA ALA A 393 22.07 -3.52 -16.45
C ALA A 393 23.16 -4.05 -15.49
N GLY A 394 23.12 -5.31 -15.14
CA GLY A 394 24.03 -5.98 -14.21
C GLY A 394 23.38 -6.36 -12.89
N PRO A 395 24.12 -6.92 -11.94
CA PRO A 395 23.59 -7.36 -10.66
C PRO A 395 22.82 -6.26 -9.93
N PRO A 396 21.88 -6.62 -9.03
CA PRO A 396 21.15 -5.66 -8.21
C PRO A 396 22.06 -4.67 -7.48
N VAL A 397 21.63 -3.40 -7.37
CA VAL A 397 22.40 -2.30 -6.80
C VAL A 397 21.75 -1.78 -5.53
N PHE A 398 22.53 -1.62 -4.47
CA PHE A 398 22.03 -1.20 -3.15
C PHE A 398 22.84 -0.01 -2.62
N HIS A 399 22.18 1.08 -2.21
CA HIS A 399 22.83 2.20 -1.52
C HIS A 399 22.01 2.68 -0.33
N SER A 400 22.66 2.90 0.79
CA SER A 400 22.03 3.39 2.02
C SER A 400 20.86 2.49 2.47
N ILE A 401 21.08 1.17 2.42
CA ILE A 401 20.13 0.16 2.89
C ILE A 401 20.60 -0.36 4.24
N VAL A 402 19.71 -0.38 5.22
CA VAL A 402 19.97 -0.98 6.53
C VAL A 402 19.05 -2.17 6.75
N MET A 403 19.60 -3.29 7.24
CA MET A 403 18.89 -4.55 7.40
C MET A 403 19.01 -5.08 8.82
N SER A 404 17.90 -5.58 9.37
CA SER A 404 17.80 -6.20 10.69
C SER A 404 16.98 -7.48 10.62
N CYS A 405 17.64 -8.58 10.29
CA CYS A 405 17.08 -9.94 10.25
C CYS A 405 18.04 -10.92 10.94
N PRO A 406 17.55 -12.07 11.40
CA PRO A 406 18.42 -13.15 11.91
C PRO A 406 19.49 -13.60 10.91
N THR A 407 19.13 -13.67 9.62
CA THR A 407 20.02 -13.99 8.51
C THR A 407 19.99 -12.82 7.49
N PRO A 408 21.06 -12.03 7.38
CA PRO A 408 21.07 -10.92 6.43
C PRO A 408 20.95 -11.33 4.96
N PHE A 409 21.60 -12.44 4.58
CA PHE A 409 21.67 -12.94 3.21
C PHE A 409 21.33 -14.44 3.20
N ARG A 410 20.41 -14.85 2.34
CA ARG A 410 20.09 -16.26 2.15
C ARG A 410 21.27 -16.98 1.50
N ASP A 411 21.51 -18.25 1.91
CA ASP A 411 22.58 -19.08 1.35
C ASP A 411 21.97 -20.18 0.49
N GLU A 412 22.19 -20.11 -0.81
CA GLU A 412 21.71 -21.10 -1.76
C GLU A 412 22.86 -21.64 -2.64
N THR A 413 22.58 -22.74 -3.37
CA THR A 413 23.62 -23.41 -4.17
C THR A 413 24.01 -22.60 -5.40
N ASP A 414 23.05 -21.90 -6.00
CA ASP A 414 23.24 -21.11 -7.21
C ASP A 414 23.70 -19.68 -6.94
N THR A 415 23.31 -19.10 -5.77
CA THR A 415 23.81 -17.80 -5.33
C THR A 415 24.20 -17.85 -3.83
N PRO A 416 25.43 -18.18 -3.49
CA PRO A 416 25.87 -18.26 -2.10
C PRO A 416 25.75 -16.92 -1.36
N ALA A 417 25.41 -16.95 -0.07
CA ALA A 417 25.30 -15.75 0.79
C ALA A 417 26.53 -14.81 0.70
N ALA A 418 27.72 -15.34 0.48
CA ALA A 418 28.95 -14.54 0.32
C ALA A 418 28.95 -13.73 -1.00
N GLU A 419 28.30 -14.21 -2.07
CA GLU A 419 28.11 -13.48 -3.31
C GLU A 419 27.09 -12.36 -3.13
N ILE A 420 25.94 -12.65 -2.55
CA ILE A 420 24.91 -11.66 -2.20
C ILE A 420 25.50 -10.56 -1.32
N GLN A 421 26.30 -10.95 -0.30
CA GLN A 421 27.00 -9.98 0.55
C GLN A 421 27.98 -9.11 -0.24
N THR A 422 28.66 -9.67 -1.23
CA THR A 422 29.59 -8.92 -2.09
C THR A 422 28.84 -7.89 -2.94
N ILE A 423 27.73 -8.28 -3.54
CA ILE A 423 26.84 -7.40 -4.31
C ILE A 423 26.32 -6.29 -3.41
N PHE A 424 25.76 -6.61 -2.24
CA PHE A 424 25.24 -5.64 -1.29
C PHE A 424 26.30 -4.64 -0.81
N ASN A 425 27.50 -5.13 -0.50
CA ASN A 425 28.62 -4.30 -0.02
C ASN A 425 29.31 -3.50 -1.13
N SER A 426 29.02 -3.75 -2.40
CA SER A 426 29.55 -2.94 -3.52
C SER A 426 28.98 -1.53 -3.51
N GLY A 427 27.82 -1.32 -2.90
CA GLY A 427 27.22 -0.01 -2.74
C GLY A 427 27.74 0.76 -1.54
N THR A 428 27.17 1.93 -1.29
CA THR A 428 27.61 2.86 -0.22
C THR A 428 26.63 2.92 0.92
N ASN A 429 27.11 3.10 2.16
CA ASN A 429 26.34 3.30 3.39
C ASN A 429 25.36 2.15 3.72
N ASN A 430 25.60 0.95 3.19
CA ASN A 430 24.80 -0.23 3.51
C ASN A 430 25.23 -0.83 4.86
N ASN A 431 24.29 -1.40 5.61
CA ASN A 431 24.55 -2.10 6.87
C ASN A 431 23.62 -3.30 7.02
N ALA A 432 24.18 -4.50 6.91
CA ALA A 432 23.44 -5.76 7.00
C ALA A 432 23.18 -6.26 8.44
N ASN A 433 23.77 -5.61 9.45
CA ASN A 433 23.61 -5.96 10.87
C ASN A 433 23.19 -4.72 11.67
N TYR A 434 22.08 -4.16 11.30
CA TYR A 434 21.61 -2.90 11.84
C TYR A 434 20.74 -3.08 13.08
N THR A 435 20.81 -2.12 14.00
CA THR A 435 19.92 -2.06 15.17
C THR A 435 18.93 -0.93 14.97
N PRO A 436 17.67 -1.24 14.60
CA PRO A 436 16.67 -0.20 14.33
C PRO A 436 16.20 0.49 15.61
N THR A 437 15.86 1.78 15.48
CA THR A 437 15.24 2.59 16.53
C THR A 437 13.92 3.18 16.09
N LEU A 438 13.27 2.57 15.10
CA LEU A 438 11.97 3.01 14.58
C LEU A 438 10.94 3.23 15.70
N THR A 439 10.15 4.27 15.54
CA THR A 439 8.97 4.53 16.36
C THR A 439 7.71 4.31 15.57
N ASN A 440 6.61 3.95 16.24
CA ASN A 440 5.34 3.63 15.58
C ASN A 440 5.49 2.69 14.35
N VAL A 441 6.35 1.68 14.49
CA VAL A 441 6.66 0.63 13.50
C VAL A 441 7.53 1.12 12.32
N PHE A 442 7.27 2.28 11.72
CA PHE A 442 7.88 2.70 10.45
C PHE A 442 8.48 4.12 10.45
N ILE A 443 8.37 4.87 11.53
CA ILE A 443 8.91 6.23 11.63
C ILE A 443 10.36 6.17 12.11
N ASN A 444 11.26 6.85 11.43
CA ASN A 444 12.67 6.87 11.77
C ASN A 444 12.92 7.37 13.20
N GLY A 445 13.81 6.67 13.89
CA GLY A 445 14.38 7.06 15.16
C GLY A 445 15.80 7.64 15.01
N ALA A 446 16.55 7.65 16.12
CA ALA A 446 17.86 8.28 16.17
C ALA A 446 18.91 7.58 15.30
N ASN A 447 18.87 6.24 15.24
CA ASN A 447 19.85 5.48 14.45
C ASN A 447 19.60 5.69 12.95
N GLU A 448 18.35 5.63 12.50
CA GLU A 448 17.97 5.85 11.09
C GLU A 448 18.32 7.27 10.63
N ALA A 449 18.10 8.28 11.49
CA ALA A 449 18.44 9.67 11.22
C ALA A 449 19.95 9.92 11.08
N ALA A 450 20.80 9.02 11.61
CA ALA A 450 22.25 9.11 11.50
C ALA A 450 22.82 8.48 10.22
N VAL A 451 22.03 7.72 9.46
CA VAL A 451 22.49 7.08 8.22
C VAL A 451 22.54 8.11 7.09
N THR A 452 23.66 8.18 6.40
CA THR A 452 23.82 9.06 5.23
C THR A 452 22.96 8.54 4.08
N ALA A 453 22.00 9.33 3.62
CA ALA A 453 21.14 8.97 2.49
C ALA A 453 21.86 9.10 1.15
N PHE A 454 21.50 8.23 0.21
CA PHE A 454 21.88 8.33 -1.20
C PHE A 454 21.03 9.41 -1.90
N ASP A 455 21.61 10.14 -2.85
CA ASP A 455 20.86 11.09 -3.66
C ASP A 455 20.01 10.38 -4.72
N ALA A 456 18.78 10.02 -4.37
CA ALA A 456 17.87 9.30 -5.25
C ALA A 456 17.55 10.06 -6.55
N SER A 457 17.68 11.41 -6.57
CA SER A 457 17.45 12.21 -7.79
C SER A 457 18.41 11.87 -8.94
N THR A 458 19.53 11.21 -8.65
CA THR A 458 20.47 10.71 -9.67
C THR A 458 19.93 9.51 -10.45
N LEU A 459 18.94 8.80 -9.91
CA LEU A 459 18.30 7.66 -10.58
C LEU A 459 17.28 8.08 -11.65
N GLY A 460 16.79 9.31 -11.60
CA GLY A 460 15.82 9.86 -12.56
C GLY A 460 15.04 11.04 -12.00
N SER A 461 14.45 11.84 -12.89
CA SER A 461 13.69 13.05 -12.53
C SER A 461 12.40 12.78 -11.73
N PHE A 462 11.94 11.55 -11.67
CA PHE A 462 10.79 11.14 -10.84
C PHE A 462 11.11 11.24 -9.34
N PHE A 463 12.36 10.94 -8.97
CA PHE A 463 12.74 10.85 -7.56
C PHE A 463 12.95 12.23 -6.93
N GLN A 464 12.36 12.39 -5.76
CA GLN A 464 12.67 13.51 -4.87
C GLN A 464 13.96 13.18 -4.10
N ARG A 465 14.87 14.15 -4.04
CA ARG A 465 16.02 14.05 -3.17
C ARG A 465 15.62 14.12 -1.72
N THR A 466 16.05 13.16 -0.93
CA THR A 466 15.90 13.14 0.53
C THR A 466 17.27 13.20 1.20
N ASN A 467 17.31 13.60 2.47
CA ASN A 467 18.49 13.53 3.31
C ASN A 467 18.33 12.47 4.43
N TYR A 468 17.43 11.51 4.22
CA TYR A 468 17.11 10.44 5.15
C TYR A 468 16.83 9.13 4.39
N ILE A 469 17.01 8.00 5.07
CA ILE A 469 16.61 6.67 4.62
C ILE A 469 15.19 6.35 5.12
N GLY A 470 14.59 5.28 4.60
CA GLY A 470 13.24 4.87 4.97
C GLY A 470 12.14 5.73 4.34
N ALA A 471 10.91 5.34 4.55
CA ALA A 471 9.73 5.98 3.97
C ALA A 471 9.34 7.27 4.69
N VAL A 472 9.63 7.39 5.99
CA VAL A 472 9.18 8.49 6.86
C VAL A 472 10.36 9.03 7.67
N ARG A 473 10.67 10.32 7.48
CA ARG A 473 11.83 10.98 8.07
C ARG A 473 11.78 11.04 9.61
N ASP A 474 10.69 11.48 10.17
CA ASP A 474 10.47 11.68 11.61
C ASP A 474 8.97 11.85 11.92
N ALA A 475 8.60 12.06 13.17
CA ALA A 475 7.20 12.20 13.61
C ALA A 475 6.45 13.43 13.03
N ASN A 476 7.16 14.38 12.41
CA ASN A 476 6.53 15.53 11.75
C ASN A 476 6.29 15.28 10.25
N ASP A 477 6.84 14.22 9.71
CA ASP A 477 6.64 13.78 8.33
C ASP A 477 5.39 12.89 8.27
N THR A 478 4.26 13.48 7.90
CA THR A 478 2.93 12.88 8.04
C THR A 478 2.24 12.64 6.70
N TRP A 479 2.97 12.43 5.61
CA TRP A 479 2.40 12.23 4.28
C TRP A 479 1.37 11.08 4.21
N TYR A 480 1.53 10.09 5.08
CA TYR A 480 0.66 8.93 5.19
C TYR A 480 -0.66 9.18 5.95
N ALA A 481 -0.76 10.26 6.74
CA ALA A 481 -1.85 10.47 7.68
C ALA A 481 -3.12 11.03 7.02
N GLY A 482 -4.27 10.69 7.59
CA GLY A 482 -5.60 11.20 7.19
C GLY A 482 -6.26 10.39 6.09
N TRP A 483 -5.57 10.12 5.01
CA TRP A 483 -6.09 9.38 3.87
C TRP A 483 -5.94 7.85 3.99
N THR A 484 -5.09 7.37 4.88
CA THR A 484 -4.94 5.94 5.18
C THR A 484 -5.91 5.49 6.26
N CYS A 485 -6.08 4.19 6.42
CA CYS A 485 -6.78 3.61 7.55
C CYS A 485 -5.83 2.84 8.49
N ASN A 486 -6.14 2.84 9.79
CA ASN A 486 -5.42 2.16 10.86
C ASN A 486 -5.85 0.69 10.97
N ALA A 487 -4.91 -0.18 11.33
CA ALA A 487 -5.15 -1.54 11.78
C ALA A 487 -4.63 -1.74 13.22
N SER A 488 -4.98 -2.83 13.89
CA SER A 488 -4.53 -3.11 15.26
C SER A 488 -3.00 -3.23 15.37
N TYR A 489 -2.33 -3.57 14.27
CA TYR A 489 -0.88 -3.82 14.22
C TYR A 489 -0.07 -2.64 13.64
N VAL A 490 -0.71 -1.60 13.11
CA VAL A 490 -0.06 -0.39 12.59
C VAL A 490 -0.98 0.82 12.68
N SER A 491 -0.46 1.96 13.10
CA SER A 491 -1.22 3.21 13.23
C SER A 491 -0.63 4.30 12.34
N PHE A 492 -1.50 4.97 11.58
CA PHE A 492 -1.20 6.13 10.75
C PHE A 492 -1.67 7.45 11.38
N GLY A 493 -1.92 7.42 12.71
CA GLY A 493 -2.30 8.58 13.50
C GLY A 493 -3.82 8.73 13.70
N SER A 494 -4.17 9.68 14.55
CA SER A 494 -5.57 9.90 14.99
C SER A 494 -6.48 10.51 13.91
N SER A 495 -5.91 11.08 12.85
CA SER A 495 -6.68 11.58 11.69
C SER A 495 -7.11 10.45 10.73
N SER A 496 -6.46 9.28 10.82
CA SER A 496 -6.82 8.09 10.05
C SER A 496 -7.88 7.27 10.78
N ARG A 497 -8.92 6.83 10.08
CA ARG A 497 -9.97 5.96 10.64
C ARG A 497 -9.46 4.52 10.75
N ASN A 498 -10.13 3.68 11.51
CA ASN A 498 -9.84 2.23 11.48
C ASN A 498 -10.26 1.62 10.14
N CYS A 499 -9.49 0.67 9.63
CA CYS A 499 -9.82 0.00 8.36
C CYS A 499 -11.16 -0.77 8.44
N THR A 500 -11.54 -1.24 9.63
CA THR A 500 -12.84 -1.89 9.89
C THR A 500 -14.05 -0.95 9.85
N ALA A 501 -13.82 0.37 9.74
CA ALA A 501 -14.88 1.40 9.64
C ALA A 501 -14.83 2.08 8.26
N LEU A 502 -15.99 2.61 7.81
CA LEU A 502 -16.12 3.46 6.63
C LEU A 502 -15.89 4.93 6.97
#